data_3d1f1711e2464ce82b9449d07dcf541d
#
_entry.id   3d1f1711e2464ce82b9449d07dcf541d
#
_cell.length_a   1.000
_cell.length_b   1.000
_cell.length_c   1.000
_cell.angle_alpha   90.00
_cell.angle_beta   90.00
_cell.angle_gamma   90.00
#
_symmetry.space_group_name_H-M   'P 1'
#
loop_
_entity.id
_entity.type
_entity.pdbx_description
1 polymer ?
#
loop_
_entity_poly.entity_id
_entity_poly.type
_entity_poly.pdbx_seq_one_letter_code
_entity_poly.pdbx_strand_id
1 'polypeptide(L)'
;MTETADTTQDSTEAVAYFAGGCFWGLEEYFRRISGVTATRAGYAQSKMDSPSYEEVCFGRTDAAETVEVSYDPSMVRLETLTRLFYDIIDPFSVDRQGNDHGRQYRTGLYSNPANPSYASDMAVFHTVDAQVEARHGHKTAVEISPLKNFYPAEAYHQGYLEKNPGGYCHIDPMKIAQVSKRQKYIDRIYELDDLQYAVTQEAATEQPFANAYDETFEPGIYVDIVSGEPLFASDAKYDSGCGWPAFGRPITPGSLAERADYTVPGRERTEVLAVSSGIHLGHVFNDGPQEFSGVRYCINSASLRFIPLSHMEEEGYGEYSALVSGQEGSRQGTGEPDEKGKAVENRESGQDGQA
;
A
#
# COMPACT_ATOMS: atom_id res chain seq x y z
N MET A 1 -23.01 -19.62 -48.93
CA MET A 1 -23.47 -18.67 -47.90
C MET A 1 -23.19 -19.34 -46.55
N THR A 2 -22.07 -19.05 -45.99
CA THR A 2 -21.66 -19.53 -44.64
C THR A 2 -21.88 -18.36 -43.70
N GLU A 3 -22.91 -18.47 -42.88
CA GLU A 3 -23.15 -17.57 -41.76
C GLU A 3 -21.99 -17.77 -40.75
N THR A 4 -21.20 -16.74 -40.60
CA THR A 4 -20.28 -16.60 -39.50
C THR A 4 -21.10 -16.27 -38.28
N ALA A 5 -21.23 -17.22 -37.33
CA ALA A 5 -21.78 -16.97 -36.02
C ALA A 5 -20.88 -15.95 -35.32
N ASP A 6 -21.41 -14.76 -35.14
CA ASP A 6 -20.88 -13.72 -34.26
C ASP A 6 -21.09 -14.19 -32.82
N THR A 7 -20.08 -14.81 -32.24
CA THR A 7 -20.03 -15.10 -30.79
C THR A 7 -19.73 -13.79 -30.07
N THR A 8 -20.74 -12.96 -29.90
CA THR A 8 -20.74 -11.95 -28.84
C THR A 8 -20.67 -12.71 -27.52
N GLN A 9 -19.48 -12.71 -26.95
CA GLN A 9 -19.24 -13.14 -25.57
C GLN A 9 -20.05 -12.16 -24.70
N ASP A 10 -21.19 -12.63 -24.22
CA ASP A 10 -22.05 -11.91 -23.26
C ASP A 10 -21.23 -11.80 -21.96
N SER A 11 -20.46 -10.75 -21.83
CA SER A 11 -19.78 -10.41 -20.58
C SER A 11 -20.88 -10.02 -19.62
N THR A 12 -21.26 -10.94 -18.72
CA THR A 12 -22.26 -10.70 -17.69
C THR A 12 -21.72 -9.63 -16.75
N GLU A 13 -22.12 -8.37 -17.02
CA GLU A 13 -21.81 -7.23 -16.17
C GLU A 13 -22.32 -7.50 -14.74
N ALA A 14 -21.48 -7.27 -13.74
CA ALA A 14 -21.82 -7.38 -12.33
C ALA A 14 -21.99 -5.98 -11.72
N VAL A 15 -22.79 -5.87 -10.66
CA VAL A 15 -23.10 -4.60 -9.99
C VAL A 15 -22.96 -4.73 -8.49
N ALA A 16 -22.24 -3.80 -7.86
CA ALA A 16 -22.11 -3.65 -6.43
C ALA A 16 -22.27 -2.19 -6.00
N TYR A 17 -22.56 -1.95 -4.72
CA TYR A 17 -22.90 -0.62 -4.20
C TYR A 17 -21.96 -0.27 -3.04
N PHE A 18 -21.32 0.89 -3.12
CA PHE A 18 -20.30 1.36 -2.18
C PHE A 18 -20.71 2.72 -1.61
N ALA A 19 -20.85 2.81 -0.30
CA ALA A 19 -21.03 4.06 0.44
C ALA A 19 -19.76 4.37 1.23
N GLY A 20 -19.14 5.52 1.01
CA GLY A 20 -17.83 5.83 1.57
C GLY A 20 -17.59 7.34 1.71
N GLY A 21 -18.52 8.07 2.37
CA GLY A 21 -18.50 9.52 2.45
C GLY A 21 -19.13 10.18 1.23
N CYS A 22 -18.67 11.38 0.87
CA CYS A 22 -19.18 12.10 -0.30
C CYS A 22 -18.97 11.29 -1.58
N PHE A 23 -20.07 11.02 -2.29
CA PHE A 23 -20.06 10.18 -3.50
C PHE A 23 -19.29 10.77 -4.69
N TRP A 24 -18.99 12.08 -4.72
CA TRP A 24 -18.22 12.69 -5.82
C TRP A 24 -16.80 12.10 -5.93
N GLY A 25 -16.09 12.01 -4.80
CA GLY A 25 -14.76 11.44 -4.76
C GLY A 25 -14.78 9.93 -4.99
N LEU A 26 -15.77 9.26 -4.41
CA LEU A 26 -15.94 7.81 -4.53
C LEU A 26 -16.24 7.41 -5.98
N GLU A 27 -17.15 8.13 -6.67
CA GLU A 27 -17.46 7.91 -8.08
C GLU A 27 -16.23 8.10 -8.98
N GLU A 28 -15.50 9.21 -8.79
CA GLU A 28 -14.28 9.50 -9.56
C GLU A 28 -13.19 8.45 -9.34
N TYR A 29 -13.05 7.92 -8.12
CA TYR A 29 -12.11 6.86 -7.81
C TYR A 29 -12.47 5.56 -8.54
N PHE A 30 -13.70 5.07 -8.40
CA PHE A 30 -14.13 3.83 -9.04
C PHE A 30 -14.10 3.92 -10.57
N ARG A 31 -14.48 5.05 -11.15
CA ARG A 31 -14.48 5.26 -12.60
C ARG A 31 -13.10 5.08 -13.24
N ARG A 32 -12.02 5.24 -12.47
CA ARG A 32 -10.63 5.06 -12.92
C ARG A 32 -10.09 3.65 -12.78
N ILE A 33 -10.84 2.74 -12.20
CA ILE A 33 -10.43 1.35 -12.03
C ILE A 33 -10.65 0.60 -13.34
N SER A 34 -9.62 -0.10 -13.80
CA SER A 34 -9.72 -0.95 -14.99
C SER A 34 -10.68 -2.10 -14.73
N GLY A 35 -11.63 -2.32 -15.64
CA GLY A 35 -12.70 -3.31 -15.49
C GLY A 35 -14.00 -2.74 -14.93
N VAL A 36 -14.02 -1.51 -14.40
CA VAL A 36 -15.27 -0.78 -14.12
C VAL A 36 -15.81 -0.24 -15.43
N THR A 37 -17.06 -0.56 -15.75
CA THR A 37 -17.75 -0.23 -17.01
C THR A 37 -18.62 1.01 -16.87
N ALA A 38 -19.24 1.20 -15.71
CA ALA A 38 -20.04 2.38 -15.39
C ALA A 38 -20.07 2.66 -13.89
N THR A 39 -20.31 3.93 -13.55
CA THR A 39 -20.58 4.38 -12.18
C THR A 39 -21.82 5.26 -12.18
N ARG A 40 -22.53 5.25 -11.07
CA ARG A 40 -23.70 6.09 -10.87
C ARG A 40 -23.81 6.52 -9.41
N ALA A 41 -23.70 7.81 -9.14
CA ALA A 41 -23.95 8.38 -7.82
C ALA A 41 -25.42 8.34 -7.44
N GLY A 42 -25.72 8.05 -6.19
CA GLY A 42 -27.12 7.94 -5.72
C GLY A 42 -27.26 7.81 -4.22
N TYR A 43 -28.46 7.48 -3.79
CA TYR A 43 -28.89 7.36 -2.40
C TYR A 43 -29.37 5.95 -2.13
N ALA A 44 -28.63 5.20 -1.30
CA ALA A 44 -29.02 3.85 -0.90
C ALA A 44 -29.59 3.81 0.52
N GLN A 45 -30.32 2.74 0.83
CA GLN A 45 -30.86 2.44 2.17
C GLN A 45 -31.82 3.51 2.71
N SER A 46 -32.46 4.25 1.82
CA SER A 46 -33.42 5.31 2.18
C SER A 46 -34.71 4.76 2.81
N LYS A 47 -35.25 5.50 3.79
CA LYS A 47 -36.60 5.30 4.35
C LYS A 47 -37.67 6.01 3.55
N MET A 48 -37.30 6.89 2.63
CA MET A 48 -38.18 7.65 1.74
C MET A 48 -37.96 7.18 0.30
N ASP A 49 -39.03 7.16 -0.46
CA ASP A 49 -38.95 6.88 -1.90
C ASP A 49 -38.43 8.13 -2.65
N SER A 50 -37.47 7.92 -3.57
CA SER A 50 -36.92 8.95 -4.45
C SER A 50 -36.55 10.26 -3.72
N PRO A 51 -35.70 10.20 -2.67
CA PRO A 51 -35.34 11.39 -1.91
C PRO A 51 -34.56 12.38 -2.77
N SER A 52 -34.78 13.66 -2.57
CA SER A 52 -33.96 14.73 -3.11
C SER A 52 -32.64 14.88 -2.29
N TYR A 53 -31.63 15.50 -2.89
CA TYR A 53 -30.38 15.83 -2.21
C TYR A 53 -30.61 16.64 -0.93
N GLU A 54 -31.50 17.63 -0.98
CA GLU A 54 -31.81 18.46 0.19
C GLU A 54 -32.39 17.62 1.35
N GLU A 55 -33.30 16.67 1.07
CA GLU A 55 -33.89 15.79 2.07
C GLU A 55 -32.84 14.85 2.70
N VAL A 56 -31.87 14.38 1.89
CA VAL A 56 -30.73 13.58 2.38
C VAL A 56 -29.85 14.42 3.29
N CYS A 57 -29.46 15.63 2.87
CA CYS A 57 -28.64 16.55 3.67
C CYS A 57 -29.30 16.95 4.99
N PHE A 58 -30.63 17.09 5.03
CA PHE A 58 -31.39 17.35 6.27
C PHE A 58 -31.52 16.16 7.20
N GLY A 59 -30.98 14.97 6.82
CA GLY A 59 -31.00 13.76 7.64
C GLY A 59 -32.36 13.11 7.83
N ARG A 60 -33.34 13.44 6.97
CA ARG A 60 -34.73 12.93 7.08
C ARG A 60 -34.92 11.53 6.48
N THR A 61 -34.03 11.14 5.60
CA THR A 61 -34.18 9.96 4.73
C THR A 61 -33.48 8.73 5.26
N ASP A 62 -32.52 8.87 6.16
CA ASP A 62 -31.56 7.81 6.56
C ASP A 62 -30.76 7.22 5.39
N ALA A 63 -30.79 7.86 4.23
CA ALA A 63 -30.06 7.43 3.05
C ALA A 63 -28.56 7.61 3.22
N ALA A 64 -27.78 6.73 2.58
CA ALA A 64 -26.34 6.89 2.42
C ALA A 64 -26.02 7.39 1.02
N GLU A 65 -25.12 8.36 0.90
CA GLU A 65 -24.48 8.68 -0.37
C GLU A 65 -23.68 7.46 -0.85
N THR A 66 -24.04 6.95 -2.03
CA THR A 66 -23.60 5.64 -2.50
C THR A 66 -23.27 5.71 -3.99
N VAL A 67 -22.25 4.98 -4.41
CA VAL A 67 -21.93 4.76 -5.81
C VAL A 67 -22.34 3.34 -6.20
N GLU A 68 -23.19 3.22 -7.19
CA GLU A 68 -23.44 1.98 -7.93
C GLU A 68 -22.26 1.80 -8.90
N VAL A 69 -21.61 0.66 -8.85
CA VAL A 69 -20.45 0.31 -9.66
C VAL A 69 -20.80 -0.91 -10.51
N SER A 70 -20.89 -0.71 -11.83
CA SER A 70 -20.97 -1.78 -12.82
C SER A 70 -19.56 -2.16 -13.24
N TYR A 71 -19.27 -3.45 -13.34
CA TYR A 71 -17.93 -3.93 -13.67
C TYR A 71 -17.96 -5.27 -14.42
N ASP A 72 -16.90 -5.52 -15.20
CA ASP A 72 -16.65 -6.81 -15.84
C ASP A 72 -15.87 -7.73 -14.89
N PRO A 73 -16.50 -8.81 -14.35
CA PRO A 73 -15.84 -9.70 -13.41
C PRO A 73 -14.67 -10.52 -14.01
N SER A 74 -14.54 -10.54 -15.33
CA SER A 74 -13.37 -11.13 -16.01
C SER A 74 -12.15 -10.23 -15.97
N MET A 75 -12.33 -8.92 -15.79
CA MET A 75 -11.27 -7.90 -15.73
C MET A 75 -10.92 -7.48 -14.31
N VAL A 76 -11.90 -7.37 -13.43
CA VAL A 76 -11.70 -7.01 -12.02
C VAL A 76 -12.65 -7.78 -11.11
N ARG A 77 -12.11 -8.36 -10.04
CA ARG A 77 -12.90 -9.11 -9.06
C ARG A 77 -13.56 -8.17 -8.05
N LEU A 78 -14.73 -8.55 -7.53
CA LEU A 78 -15.38 -7.81 -6.44
C LEU A 78 -14.48 -7.67 -5.21
N GLU A 79 -13.70 -8.69 -4.91
CA GLU A 79 -12.72 -8.66 -3.82
C GLU A 79 -11.70 -7.54 -4.01
N THR A 80 -11.15 -7.37 -5.21
CA THR A 80 -10.23 -6.28 -5.57
C THR A 80 -10.89 -4.91 -5.41
N LEU A 81 -12.14 -4.75 -5.90
CA LEU A 81 -12.91 -3.51 -5.72
C LEU A 81 -13.15 -3.20 -4.24
N THR A 82 -13.47 -4.22 -3.44
CA THR A 82 -13.70 -4.07 -2.00
C THR A 82 -12.42 -3.69 -1.26
N ARG A 83 -11.29 -4.29 -1.60
CA ARG A 83 -9.97 -3.92 -1.04
C ARG A 83 -9.58 -2.48 -1.39
N LEU A 84 -9.81 -2.07 -2.64
CA LEU A 84 -9.58 -0.69 -3.09
C LEU A 84 -10.51 0.30 -2.37
N PHE A 85 -11.74 -0.07 -2.07
CA PHE A 85 -12.65 0.73 -1.26
C PHE A 85 -12.11 0.97 0.14
N TYR A 86 -11.65 -0.07 0.84
CA TYR A 86 -11.05 0.06 2.17
C TYR A 86 -9.76 0.90 2.17
N ASP A 87 -9.04 0.96 1.05
CA ASP A 87 -7.83 1.78 0.91
C ASP A 87 -8.10 3.29 0.97
N ILE A 88 -9.33 3.73 0.68
CA ILE A 88 -9.67 5.15 0.56
C ILE A 88 -10.62 5.69 1.63
N ILE A 89 -11.15 4.83 2.49
CA ILE A 89 -12.03 5.21 3.60
C ILE A 89 -11.32 5.12 4.95
N ASP A 90 -11.89 5.76 5.97
CA ASP A 90 -11.67 5.41 7.38
C ASP A 90 -12.76 4.41 7.81
N PRO A 91 -12.45 3.10 7.89
CA PRO A 91 -13.45 2.07 8.16
C PRO A 91 -13.93 2.05 9.62
N PHE A 92 -13.32 2.84 10.50
CA PHE A 92 -13.64 2.90 11.94
C PHE A 92 -14.46 4.15 12.30
N SER A 93 -14.60 5.06 11.37
CA SER A 93 -15.35 6.31 11.56
C SER A 93 -16.85 6.09 11.40
N VAL A 94 -17.62 6.48 12.41
CA VAL A 94 -19.08 6.37 12.42
C VAL A 94 -19.69 7.64 11.85
N ASP A 95 -20.58 7.50 10.85
CA ASP A 95 -21.34 8.59 10.22
C ASP A 95 -20.45 9.78 9.79
N ARG A 96 -19.22 9.48 9.34
CA ARG A 96 -18.22 10.48 8.99
C ARG A 96 -17.16 9.93 8.03
N GLN A 97 -16.71 10.76 7.07
CA GLN A 97 -15.48 10.53 6.30
C GLN A 97 -14.74 11.86 6.10
N GLY A 98 -13.50 11.93 6.57
CA GLY A 98 -12.74 13.18 6.55
C GLY A 98 -13.47 14.32 7.26
N ASN A 99 -13.77 15.40 6.54
CA ASN A 99 -14.51 16.56 7.05
C ASN A 99 -16.04 16.46 6.87
N ASP A 100 -16.53 15.41 6.18
CA ASP A 100 -17.95 15.19 5.95
C ASP A 100 -18.58 14.50 7.15
N HIS A 101 -19.55 15.12 7.78
CA HIS A 101 -20.24 14.64 8.98
C HIS A 101 -21.73 14.48 8.70
N GLY A 102 -22.29 13.38 9.14
CA GLY A 102 -23.70 13.06 9.01
C GLY A 102 -23.93 11.63 8.54
N ARG A 103 -25.11 11.14 8.83
CA ARG A 103 -25.47 9.75 8.56
C ARG A 103 -25.45 9.38 7.07
N GLN A 104 -25.60 10.39 6.20
CA GLN A 104 -25.46 10.22 4.75
C GLN A 104 -24.02 9.86 4.33
N TYR A 105 -23.03 10.15 5.14
CA TYR A 105 -21.60 9.88 4.87
C TYR A 105 -21.09 8.62 5.57
N ARG A 106 -21.98 7.76 6.10
CA ARG A 106 -21.57 6.47 6.66
C ARG A 106 -20.97 5.56 5.60
N THR A 107 -20.14 4.65 6.03
CA THR A 107 -19.56 3.63 5.17
C THR A 107 -20.46 2.41 5.04
N GLY A 108 -20.54 1.84 3.85
CA GLY A 108 -21.36 0.65 3.62
C GLY A 108 -21.04 -0.06 2.31
N LEU A 109 -21.30 -1.37 2.30
CA LEU A 109 -21.17 -2.29 1.19
C LEU A 109 -22.50 -3.01 1.01
N TYR A 110 -23.10 -2.87 -0.17
CA TYR A 110 -24.42 -3.43 -0.42
C TYR A 110 -24.44 -4.25 -1.72
N SER A 111 -25.17 -5.37 -1.71
CA SER A 111 -25.50 -6.14 -2.91
C SER A 111 -27.01 -6.34 -3.00
N ASN A 112 -27.52 -6.35 -4.23
CA ASN A 112 -28.95 -6.53 -4.47
C ASN A 112 -29.36 -7.99 -4.26
N PRO A 113 -30.29 -8.30 -3.35
CA PRO A 113 -30.75 -9.66 -3.11
C PRO A 113 -31.35 -10.38 -4.33
N ALA A 114 -31.74 -9.65 -5.36
CA ALA A 114 -32.23 -10.21 -6.62
C ALA A 114 -31.11 -10.68 -7.55
N ASN A 115 -29.83 -10.29 -7.30
CA ASN A 115 -28.71 -10.71 -8.12
C ASN A 115 -28.35 -12.18 -7.87
N PRO A 116 -28.06 -12.97 -8.91
CA PRO A 116 -27.57 -14.35 -8.74
C PRO A 116 -26.28 -14.44 -7.90
N SER A 117 -25.43 -13.42 -7.95
CA SER A 117 -24.16 -13.32 -7.19
C SER A 117 -24.34 -12.88 -5.74
N TYR A 118 -25.54 -12.51 -5.29
CA TYR A 118 -25.77 -11.90 -3.98
C TYR A 118 -25.07 -12.62 -2.81
N ALA A 119 -25.23 -13.94 -2.74
CA ALA A 119 -24.61 -14.70 -1.64
C ALA A 119 -23.09 -14.68 -1.67
N SER A 120 -22.50 -14.77 -2.87
CA SER A 120 -21.05 -14.66 -3.06
C SER A 120 -20.55 -13.25 -2.81
N ASP A 121 -21.30 -12.21 -3.22
CA ASP A 121 -20.94 -10.81 -2.99
C ASP A 121 -20.87 -10.51 -1.49
N MET A 122 -21.91 -10.91 -0.74
CA MET A 122 -21.92 -10.75 0.72
C MET A 122 -20.79 -11.48 1.40
N ALA A 123 -20.44 -12.69 0.93
CA ALA A 123 -19.30 -13.45 1.45
C ALA A 123 -17.97 -12.71 1.21
N VAL A 124 -17.77 -12.13 0.03
CA VAL A 124 -16.59 -11.33 -0.30
C VAL A 124 -16.50 -10.10 0.62
N PHE A 125 -17.58 -9.34 0.78
CA PHE A 125 -17.60 -8.17 1.66
C PHE A 125 -17.22 -8.52 3.09
N HIS A 126 -17.84 -9.55 3.67
CA HIS A 126 -17.51 -10.00 5.03
C HIS A 126 -16.09 -10.54 5.16
N THR A 127 -15.55 -11.20 4.12
CA THR A 127 -14.18 -11.72 4.14
C THR A 127 -13.16 -10.58 4.18
N VAL A 128 -13.32 -9.58 3.32
CA VAL A 128 -12.40 -8.42 3.30
C VAL A 128 -12.52 -7.58 4.57
N ASP A 129 -13.75 -7.36 5.07
CA ASP A 129 -13.99 -6.66 6.33
C ASP A 129 -13.31 -7.36 7.51
N ALA A 130 -13.44 -8.69 7.59
CA ALA A 130 -12.78 -9.48 8.63
C ALA A 130 -11.24 -9.42 8.54
N GLN A 131 -10.66 -9.31 7.34
CA GLN A 131 -9.22 -9.11 7.16
C GLN A 131 -8.79 -7.74 7.72
N VAL A 132 -9.57 -6.68 7.46
CA VAL A 132 -9.31 -5.34 8.01
C VAL A 132 -9.43 -5.33 9.53
N GLU A 133 -10.51 -5.92 10.09
CA GLU A 133 -10.72 -6.04 11.53
C GLU A 133 -9.58 -6.80 12.23
N ALA A 134 -9.15 -7.94 11.64
CA ALA A 134 -8.07 -8.75 12.19
C ALA A 134 -6.76 -7.97 12.25
N ARG A 135 -6.44 -7.22 11.19
CA ARG A 135 -5.22 -6.41 11.11
C ARG A 135 -5.18 -5.28 12.14
N HIS A 136 -6.30 -4.62 12.38
CA HIS A 136 -6.38 -3.49 13.30
C HIS A 136 -6.81 -3.88 14.73
N GLY A 137 -7.24 -5.11 14.96
CA GLY A 137 -7.61 -5.63 16.28
C GLY A 137 -8.96 -5.14 16.83
N HIS A 138 -9.79 -4.48 16.00
CA HIS A 138 -11.12 -4.00 16.40
C HIS A 138 -12.09 -3.97 15.24
N LYS A 139 -13.40 -3.89 15.56
CA LYS A 139 -14.48 -3.92 14.60
C LYS A 139 -14.54 -2.66 13.74
N THR A 140 -14.85 -2.83 12.45
CA THR A 140 -15.16 -1.71 11.55
C THR A 140 -16.54 -1.12 11.83
N ALA A 141 -16.77 0.09 11.34
CA ALA A 141 -18.09 0.74 11.33
C ALA A 141 -18.82 0.58 9.97
N VAL A 142 -18.25 -0.24 9.08
CA VAL A 142 -18.79 -0.44 7.72
C VAL A 142 -20.09 -1.26 7.79
N GLU A 143 -21.19 -0.71 7.26
CA GLU A 143 -22.46 -1.39 7.17
C GLU A 143 -22.43 -2.41 6.01
N ILE A 144 -22.44 -3.72 6.30
CA ILE A 144 -22.55 -4.76 5.28
C ILE A 144 -23.94 -5.35 5.34
N SER A 145 -24.77 -5.06 4.34
CA SER A 145 -26.19 -5.45 4.37
C SER A 145 -26.79 -5.62 2.97
N PRO A 146 -27.96 -6.30 2.86
CA PRO A 146 -28.72 -6.31 1.62
C PRO A 146 -29.07 -4.89 1.17
N LEU A 147 -28.96 -4.63 -0.13
CA LEU A 147 -29.49 -3.40 -0.71
C LEU A 147 -31.02 -3.37 -0.58
N LYS A 148 -31.56 -2.38 0.13
CA LYS A 148 -33.03 -2.18 0.24
C LYS A 148 -33.58 -1.42 -0.94
N ASN A 149 -32.90 -0.35 -1.33
CA ASN A 149 -33.24 0.51 -2.46
C ASN A 149 -32.00 1.31 -2.87
N PHE A 150 -32.04 1.82 -4.11
CA PHE A 150 -31.08 2.77 -4.63
C PHE A 150 -31.80 3.73 -5.56
N TYR A 151 -31.64 5.02 -5.32
CA TYR A 151 -32.19 6.10 -6.12
C TYR A 151 -31.06 6.90 -6.73
N PRO A 152 -30.93 6.99 -8.06
CA PRO A 152 -29.93 7.83 -8.70
C PRO A 152 -30.04 9.27 -8.22
N ALA A 153 -28.88 9.87 -7.88
CA ALA A 153 -28.82 11.28 -7.57
C ALA A 153 -29.04 12.13 -8.84
N GLU A 154 -29.31 13.41 -8.63
CA GLU A 154 -29.62 14.36 -9.69
C GLU A 154 -28.47 14.46 -10.70
N ALA A 155 -28.79 14.82 -11.94
CA ALA A 155 -27.84 14.80 -13.06
C ALA A 155 -26.58 15.66 -12.85
N TYR A 156 -26.66 16.71 -12.02
CA TYR A 156 -25.51 17.55 -11.72
C TYR A 156 -24.50 16.88 -10.79
N HIS A 157 -24.88 15.83 -10.04
CA HIS A 157 -23.99 15.06 -9.20
C HIS A 157 -23.19 13.99 -9.98
N GLN A 158 -23.72 13.50 -11.10
CA GLN A 158 -23.10 12.45 -11.89
C GLN A 158 -21.81 12.96 -12.57
N GLY A 159 -20.68 12.28 -12.34
CA GLY A 159 -19.38 12.68 -12.86
C GLY A 159 -18.96 14.08 -12.40
N TYR A 160 -19.26 14.44 -11.14
CA TYR A 160 -19.08 15.81 -10.65
C TYR A 160 -17.62 16.27 -10.73
N LEU A 161 -16.66 15.47 -10.29
CA LEU A 161 -15.24 15.86 -10.29
C LEU A 161 -14.61 15.83 -11.69
N GLU A 162 -15.17 15.07 -12.63
CA GLU A 162 -14.78 15.15 -14.03
C GLU A 162 -15.14 16.51 -14.63
N LYS A 163 -16.35 17.01 -14.32
CA LYS A 163 -16.83 18.33 -14.77
C LYS A 163 -16.21 19.48 -13.98
N ASN A 164 -15.80 19.24 -12.73
CA ASN A 164 -15.28 20.23 -11.79
C ASN A 164 -13.97 19.70 -11.14
N PRO A 165 -12.83 19.70 -11.86
CA PRO A 165 -11.56 19.10 -11.35
C PRO A 165 -11.02 19.74 -10.05
N GLY A 166 -11.44 20.97 -9.71
CA GLY A 166 -11.12 21.65 -8.45
C GLY A 166 -12.21 21.53 -7.38
N GLY A 167 -13.20 20.68 -7.57
CA GLY A 167 -14.29 20.44 -6.64
C GLY A 167 -13.80 19.80 -5.33
N TYR A 168 -14.63 19.92 -4.29
CA TYR A 168 -14.35 19.31 -2.99
C TYR A 168 -14.30 17.77 -3.11
N CYS A 169 -13.28 17.19 -2.46
CA CYS A 169 -13.13 15.75 -2.32
C CYS A 169 -12.51 15.42 -0.95
N HIS A 170 -13.09 14.47 -0.21
CA HIS A 170 -12.51 13.97 1.05
C HIS A 170 -11.41 12.93 0.81
N ILE A 171 -11.39 12.29 -0.37
CA ILE A 171 -10.36 11.34 -0.75
C ILE A 171 -9.13 12.11 -1.24
N ASP A 172 -7.95 11.69 -0.79
CA ASP A 172 -6.69 12.27 -1.26
C ASP A 172 -6.61 12.21 -2.80
N PRO A 173 -6.43 13.34 -3.49
CA PRO A 173 -6.30 13.38 -4.95
C PRO A 173 -5.18 12.49 -5.49
N MET A 174 -4.12 12.25 -4.71
CA MET A 174 -3.03 11.34 -5.08
C MET A 174 -3.50 9.88 -5.13
N LYS A 175 -4.36 9.45 -4.20
CA LYS A 175 -4.96 8.11 -4.23
C LYS A 175 -5.83 7.91 -5.47
N ILE A 176 -6.63 8.94 -5.84
CA ILE A 176 -7.42 8.91 -7.08
C ILE A 176 -6.50 8.84 -8.32
N ALA A 177 -5.43 9.64 -8.36
CA ALA A 177 -4.52 9.66 -9.49
C ALA A 177 -3.73 8.34 -9.66
N GLN A 178 -3.49 7.63 -8.56
CA GLN A 178 -2.67 6.42 -8.52
C GLN A 178 -3.48 5.12 -8.49
N VAL A 179 -4.81 5.17 -8.56
CA VAL A 179 -5.67 3.98 -8.41
C VAL A 179 -5.31 2.84 -9.36
N SER A 180 -4.93 3.14 -10.61
CA SER A 180 -4.53 2.10 -11.57
C SER A 180 -3.26 1.35 -11.14
N LYS A 181 -2.30 2.04 -10.50
CA LYS A 181 -1.14 1.38 -9.87
C LYS A 181 -1.58 0.56 -8.67
N ARG A 182 -2.41 1.15 -7.81
CA ARG A 182 -2.91 0.51 -6.60
C ARG A 182 -3.68 -0.76 -6.92
N GLN A 183 -4.56 -0.72 -7.92
CA GLN A 183 -5.29 -1.89 -8.42
C GLN A 183 -4.38 -3.06 -8.77
N LYS A 184 -3.24 -2.77 -9.41
CA LYS A 184 -2.27 -3.81 -9.82
C LYS A 184 -1.70 -4.59 -8.63
N TYR A 185 -1.58 -3.95 -7.48
CA TYR A 185 -0.85 -4.49 -6.33
C TYR A 185 -1.72 -4.71 -5.09
N ILE A 186 -2.98 -4.28 -5.08
CA ILE A 186 -3.82 -4.30 -3.87
C ILE A 186 -3.97 -5.71 -3.30
N ASP A 187 -4.12 -6.72 -4.15
CA ASP A 187 -4.25 -8.10 -3.70
C ASP A 187 -2.96 -8.57 -3.01
N ARG A 188 -1.79 -8.22 -3.56
CA ARG A 188 -0.50 -8.53 -2.94
C ARG A 188 -0.29 -7.81 -1.62
N ILE A 189 -0.76 -6.56 -1.51
CA ILE A 189 -0.70 -5.80 -0.27
C ILE A 189 -1.53 -6.47 0.85
N TYR A 190 -2.67 -7.06 0.51
CA TYR A 190 -3.49 -7.80 1.47
C TYR A 190 -2.89 -9.15 1.90
N GLU A 191 -1.91 -9.69 1.16
CA GLU A 191 -1.14 -10.89 1.53
C GLU A 191 0.04 -10.61 2.46
N LEU A 192 0.43 -9.34 2.66
CA LEU A 192 1.52 -8.94 3.56
C LEU A 192 1.18 -9.30 5.00
N ASP A 193 2.19 -9.73 5.77
CA ASP A 193 2.06 -9.86 7.22
C ASP A 193 1.92 -8.48 7.89
N ASP A 194 1.63 -8.46 9.20
CA ASP A 194 1.33 -7.23 9.92
C ASP A 194 2.51 -6.25 9.95
N LEU A 195 3.75 -6.75 10.08
CA LEU A 195 4.95 -5.90 10.06
C LEU A 195 5.21 -5.33 8.68
N GLN A 196 5.14 -6.16 7.64
CA GLN A 196 5.30 -5.76 6.25
C GLN A 196 4.25 -4.71 5.86
N TYR A 197 3.01 -4.93 6.28
CA TYR A 197 1.93 -3.97 6.03
C TYR A 197 2.16 -2.64 6.75
N ALA A 198 2.45 -2.66 8.05
CA ALA A 198 2.69 -1.45 8.84
C ALA A 198 3.86 -0.64 8.25
N VAL A 199 4.96 -1.31 7.87
CA VAL A 199 6.11 -0.65 7.26
C VAL A 199 5.75 -0.07 5.89
N THR A 200 5.16 -0.87 5.01
CA THR A 200 4.98 -0.47 3.60
C THR A 200 3.80 0.47 3.37
N GLN A 201 2.72 0.37 4.18
CA GLN A 201 1.46 1.12 3.98
C GLN A 201 1.27 2.25 5.00
N GLU A 202 1.83 2.12 6.21
CA GLU A 202 1.65 3.08 7.31
C GLU A 202 2.94 3.83 7.66
N ALA A 203 4.01 3.62 6.86
CA ALA A 203 5.33 4.22 7.05
C ALA A 203 5.92 3.96 8.47
N ALA A 204 5.60 2.80 9.04
CA ALA A 204 6.24 2.35 10.27
C ALA A 204 7.71 1.99 10.03
N THR A 205 8.47 1.87 11.12
CA THR A 205 9.87 1.44 11.08
C THR A 205 10.02 0.18 11.92
N GLU A 206 10.61 -0.87 11.35
CA GLU A 206 10.94 -2.10 12.08
C GLU A 206 12.06 -1.88 13.13
N GLN A 207 12.28 -2.82 14.02
CA GLN A 207 13.28 -2.67 15.08
C GLN A 207 14.71 -2.76 14.52
N PRO A 208 15.64 -1.88 14.98
CA PRO A 208 17.04 -1.95 14.58
C PRO A 208 17.68 -3.23 15.12
N PHE A 209 18.62 -3.81 14.36
CA PHE A 209 19.37 -5.03 14.70
C PHE A 209 18.49 -6.29 14.95
N ALA A 210 17.19 -6.22 14.65
CA ALA A 210 16.25 -7.32 14.87
C ALA A 210 15.35 -7.47 13.62
N ASN A 211 15.96 -7.45 12.43
CA ASN A 211 15.27 -7.56 11.16
C ASN A 211 15.99 -8.54 10.21
N ALA A 212 15.36 -8.89 9.10
CA ALA A 212 15.79 -10.03 8.30
C ALA A 212 17.10 -9.81 7.54
N TYR A 213 17.43 -8.57 7.14
CA TYR A 213 18.47 -8.32 6.16
C TYR A 213 19.59 -7.37 6.59
N ASP A 214 19.60 -6.90 7.85
CA ASP A 214 20.70 -6.07 8.36
C ASP A 214 22.06 -6.75 8.16
N GLU A 215 22.15 -8.01 8.59
CA GLU A 215 23.39 -8.81 8.52
C GLU A 215 23.50 -9.69 7.25
N THR A 216 22.60 -9.55 6.27
CA THR A 216 22.63 -10.35 5.03
C THR A 216 23.55 -9.72 4.00
N PHE A 217 24.75 -10.32 3.78
CA PHE A 217 25.76 -9.86 2.83
C PHE A 217 26.10 -10.89 1.74
N GLU A 218 25.28 -11.93 1.57
CA GLU A 218 25.46 -12.86 0.47
C GLU A 218 25.14 -12.19 -0.87
N PRO A 219 25.77 -12.66 -2.00
CA PRO A 219 25.49 -12.11 -3.32
C PRO A 219 24.03 -12.31 -3.72
N GLY A 220 23.38 -11.22 -4.15
CA GLY A 220 21.97 -11.23 -4.56
C GLY A 220 21.41 -9.83 -4.74
N ILE A 221 20.13 -9.76 -4.99
CA ILE A 221 19.38 -8.50 -5.11
C ILE A 221 18.25 -8.40 -4.08
N TYR A 222 17.88 -7.18 -3.78
CA TYR A 222 16.74 -6.85 -2.92
C TYR A 222 15.65 -6.22 -3.79
N VAL A 223 14.50 -6.86 -3.83
CA VAL A 223 13.35 -6.42 -4.63
C VAL A 223 12.25 -5.86 -3.74
N ASP A 224 11.45 -4.97 -4.28
CA ASP A 224 10.20 -4.48 -3.65
C ASP A 224 9.29 -5.66 -3.33
N ILE A 225 8.86 -5.80 -2.09
CA ILE A 225 8.07 -6.95 -1.63
C ILE A 225 6.69 -7.04 -2.29
N VAL A 226 6.18 -5.92 -2.79
CA VAL A 226 4.85 -5.82 -3.42
C VAL A 226 4.94 -5.97 -4.94
N SER A 227 5.82 -5.19 -5.60
CA SER A 227 5.91 -5.19 -7.06
C SER A 227 6.89 -6.23 -7.61
N GLY A 228 7.87 -6.68 -6.82
CA GLY A 228 8.99 -7.47 -7.30
C GLY A 228 10.04 -6.67 -8.08
N GLU A 229 9.93 -5.33 -8.15
CA GLU A 229 10.93 -4.49 -8.83
C GLU A 229 12.29 -4.57 -8.15
N PRO A 230 13.39 -4.87 -8.90
CA PRO A 230 14.74 -4.83 -8.36
C PRO A 230 15.14 -3.43 -7.90
N LEU A 231 15.41 -3.26 -6.59
CA LEU A 231 15.73 -1.97 -6.00
C LEU A 231 17.22 -1.81 -5.69
N PHE A 232 17.82 -2.81 -5.02
CA PHE A 232 19.21 -2.76 -4.58
C PHE A 232 19.94 -4.07 -4.84
N ALA A 233 21.23 -3.99 -5.05
CA ALA A 233 22.11 -5.14 -5.18
C ALA A 233 23.08 -5.23 -4.01
N SER A 234 23.53 -6.43 -3.68
CA SER A 234 24.47 -6.69 -2.58
C SER A 234 25.83 -5.98 -2.76
N ASP A 235 26.22 -5.62 -3.99
CA ASP A 235 27.44 -4.85 -4.28
C ASP A 235 27.38 -3.40 -3.76
N ALA A 236 26.17 -2.86 -3.58
CA ALA A 236 25.94 -1.54 -3.03
C ALA A 236 25.59 -1.56 -1.54
N LYS A 237 25.50 -2.74 -0.90
CA LYS A 237 25.19 -2.92 0.51
C LYS A 237 26.46 -2.85 1.36
N TYR A 238 26.37 -2.16 2.49
CA TYR A 238 27.47 -2.07 3.45
C TYR A 238 26.94 -2.03 4.89
N ASP A 239 27.81 -2.38 5.86
CA ASP A 239 27.51 -2.22 7.28
C ASP A 239 27.68 -0.75 7.69
N SER A 240 26.58 -0.08 7.96
CA SER A 240 26.55 1.30 8.45
C SER A 240 26.47 1.40 9.98
N GLY A 241 26.28 0.27 10.68
CA GLY A 241 26.05 0.22 12.13
C GLY A 241 24.72 0.82 12.58
N CYS A 242 23.80 1.11 11.65
CA CYS A 242 22.49 1.70 12.00
C CYS A 242 21.43 0.69 12.43
N GLY A 243 21.67 -0.60 12.18
CA GLY A 243 20.74 -1.69 12.54
C GLY A 243 19.67 -1.99 11.50
N TRP A 244 19.78 -1.44 10.31
CA TRP A 244 18.95 -1.71 9.13
C TRP A 244 19.80 -1.89 7.88
N PRO A 245 19.32 -2.61 6.86
CA PRO A 245 20.00 -2.69 5.56
C PRO A 245 20.36 -1.30 5.02
N ALA A 246 21.65 -1.08 4.76
CA ALA A 246 22.14 0.19 4.24
C ALA A 246 22.74 0.00 2.84
N PHE A 247 22.32 0.83 1.89
CA PHE A 247 22.75 0.78 0.50
C PHE A 247 23.26 2.15 0.03
N GLY A 248 24.28 2.14 -0.83
CA GLY A 248 24.84 3.37 -1.38
C GLY A 248 24.16 3.85 -2.66
N ARG A 249 23.50 2.97 -3.39
CA ARG A 249 22.80 3.29 -4.65
C ARG A 249 21.74 2.26 -5.00
N PRO A 250 20.66 2.65 -5.71
CA PRO A 250 19.72 1.70 -6.31
C PRO A 250 20.35 1.02 -7.55
N ILE A 251 19.74 -0.11 -7.99
CA ILE A 251 20.08 -0.80 -9.25
C ILE A 251 19.76 0.11 -10.43
N THR A 252 18.54 0.64 -10.46
CA THR A 252 18.04 1.47 -11.55
C THR A 252 17.86 2.91 -11.06
N PRO A 253 18.56 3.90 -11.64
CA PRO A 253 18.27 5.30 -11.37
C PRO A 253 16.79 5.59 -11.67
N GLY A 254 16.07 6.20 -10.71
CA GLY A 254 14.65 6.53 -10.86
C GLY A 254 13.66 5.44 -10.43
N SER A 255 14.13 4.27 -9.91
CA SER A 255 13.25 3.30 -9.25
C SER A 255 12.77 3.76 -7.87
N LEU A 256 13.42 4.77 -7.29
CA LEU A 256 13.10 5.36 -6.00
C LEU A 256 12.56 6.78 -6.17
N ALA A 257 11.59 7.14 -5.34
CA ALA A 257 11.10 8.51 -5.18
C ALA A 257 11.42 9.01 -3.76
N GLU A 258 11.72 10.28 -3.64
CA GLU A 258 12.06 10.93 -2.39
C GLU A 258 10.97 11.94 -2.01
N ARG A 259 10.60 11.99 -0.72
CA ARG A 259 9.61 12.89 -0.18
C ARG A 259 10.06 13.43 1.18
N ALA A 260 9.85 14.73 1.44
CA ALA A 260 10.11 15.31 2.76
C ALA A 260 9.19 14.65 3.80
N ASP A 261 9.78 14.24 4.93
CA ASP A 261 9.08 13.65 6.07
C ASP A 261 9.28 14.53 7.31
N TYR A 262 8.17 15.09 7.81
CA TYR A 262 8.08 15.95 8.99
C TYR A 262 7.40 15.26 10.19
N THR A 263 7.21 13.96 10.16
CA THR A 263 6.50 13.19 11.20
C THR A 263 7.21 13.26 12.57
N VAL A 264 8.54 13.45 12.58
CA VAL A 264 9.31 13.62 13.82
C VAL A 264 9.51 15.12 14.08
N PRO A 265 8.91 15.68 15.16
CA PRO A 265 9.04 17.10 15.47
C PRO A 265 10.49 17.55 15.61
N GLY A 266 10.87 18.62 14.88
CA GLY A 266 12.22 19.19 14.92
C GLY A 266 13.29 18.39 14.17
N ARG A 267 12.93 17.33 13.44
CA ARG A 267 13.85 16.55 12.62
C ARG A 267 13.22 16.26 11.26
N GLU A 268 13.60 17.05 10.27
CA GLU A 268 13.27 16.77 8.87
C GLU A 268 14.09 15.57 8.37
N ARG A 269 13.41 14.62 7.70
CA ARG A 269 14.03 13.47 7.05
C ARG A 269 13.56 13.42 5.59
N THR A 270 14.24 12.64 4.79
CA THR A 270 13.82 12.36 3.41
C THR A 270 13.38 10.89 3.33
N GLU A 271 12.08 10.69 3.18
CA GLU A 271 11.47 9.37 2.98
C GLU A 271 11.78 8.84 1.59
N VAL A 272 11.97 7.53 1.50
CA VAL A 272 12.20 6.79 0.25
C VAL A 272 11.01 5.88 -0.03
N LEU A 273 10.47 5.99 -1.23
CA LEU A 273 9.35 5.22 -1.74
C LEU A 273 9.78 4.45 -3.00
N ALA A 274 9.24 3.25 -3.20
CA ALA A 274 9.35 2.55 -4.49
C ALA A 274 8.47 3.23 -5.55
N VAL A 275 9.01 3.51 -6.73
CA VAL A 275 8.24 4.20 -7.79
C VAL A 275 7.15 3.31 -8.36
N SER A 276 7.39 2.00 -8.51
CA SER A 276 6.43 1.07 -9.12
C SER A 276 5.20 0.83 -8.24
N SER A 277 5.39 0.50 -6.97
CA SER A 277 4.31 0.16 -6.04
C SER A 277 3.80 1.34 -5.24
N GLY A 278 4.65 2.36 -5.02
CA GLY A 278 4.37 3.49 -4.14
C GLY A 278 4.54 3.20 -2.65
N ILE A 279 5.11 2.02 -2.28
CA ILE A 279 5.29 1.65 -0.88
C ILE A 279 6.41 2.43 -0.20
N HIS A 280 6.27 2.61 1.13
CA HIS A 280 7.35 3.12 1.97
C HIS A 280 8.47 2.09 2.07
N LEU A 281 9.72 2.53 1.87
CA LEU A 281 10.91 1.69 1.98
C LEU A 281 11.74 2.03 3.23
N GLY A 282 11.91 3.30 3.54
CA GLY A 282 12.77 3.81 4.59
C GLY A 282 13.12 5.28 4.35
N HIS A 283 14.37 5.65 4.64
CA HIS A 283 14.84 7.04 4.52
C HIS A 283 16.23 7.10 3.88
N VAL A 284 16.56 8.23 3.26
CA VAL A 284 17.87 8.52 2.72
C VAL A 284 18.56 9.60 3.56
N PHE A 285 19.87 9.44 3.73
CA PHE A 285 20.76 10.32 4.51
C PHE A 285 22.01 10.68 3.72
N ASN A 286 22.66 11.79 4.09
CA ASN A 286 23.88 12.31 3.46
C ASN A 286 25.13 12.02 4.32
N ASP A 287 25.16 10.89 5.01
CA ASP A 287 26.21 10.44 5.90
C ASP A 287 26.82 9.09 5.47
N GLY A 288 26.61 8.70 4.23
CA GLY A 288 27.12 7.47 3.64
C GLY A 288 28.61 7.55 3.25
N PRO A 289 29.19 6.42 2.78
CA PRO A 289 30.57 6.35 2.32
C PRO A 289 30.83 7.24 1.09
N GLN A 290 32.06 7.77 0.98
CA GLN A 290 32.45 8.62 -0.14
C GLN A 290 32.39 7.91 -1.49
N GLU A 291 32.60 6.59 -1.53
CA GLU A 291 32.46 5.76 -2.74
C GLU A 291 31.06 5.79 -3.31
N PHE A 292 30.05 6.07 -2.48
CA PHE A 292 28.66 6.28 -2.86
C PHE A 292 28.25 7.77 -2.81
N SER A 293 29.20 8.67 -3.01
CA SER A 293 28.97 10.12 -2.98
C SER A 293 28.33 10.64 -1.68
N GLY A 294 28.58 9.96 -0.56
CA GLY A 294 28.05 10.32 0.74
C GLY A 294 26.56 9.96 0.96
N VAL A 295 25.96 9.17 0.08
CA VAL A 295 24.55 8.78 0.20
C VAL A 295 24.40 7.46 0.95
N ARG A 296 23.40 7.40 1.86
CA ARG A 296 22.99 6.19 2.58
C ARG A 296 21.47 6.01 2.52
N TYR A 297 21.02 5.00 1.78
CA TYR A 297 19.65 4.52 1.82
C TYR A 297 19.52 3.54 2.99
N CYS A 298 18.78 3.91 4.03
CA CYS A 298 18.49 3.10 5.22
C CYS A 298 17.08 2.51 5.04
N ILE A 299 17.01 1.23 4.71
CA ILE A 299 15.79 0.59 4.20
C ILE A 299 15.32 -0.49 5.17
N ASN A 300 14.01 -0.57 5.40
CA ASN A 300 13.39 -1.62 6.20
C ASN A 300 13.46 -2.97 5.48
N SER A 301 13.91 -4.02 6.16
CA SER A 301 13.88 -5.38 5.62
C SER A 301 12.46 -5.82 5.27
N ALA A 302 11.46 -5.40 6.06
CA ALA A 302 10.06 -5.72 5.85
C ALA A 302 9.46 -5.17 4.54
N SER A 303 10.10 -4.17 3.91
CA SER A 303 9.72 -3.64 2.60
C SER A 303 10.40 -4.36 1.43
N LEU A 304 11.30 -5.29 1.70
CA LEU A 304 12.15 -5.97 0.74
C LEU A 304 11.91 -7.49 0.72
N ARG A 305 12.23 -8.11 -0.42
CA ARG A 305 12.48 -9.54 -0.55
C ARG A 305 13.87 -9.74 -1.12
N PHE A 306 14.69 -10.54 -0.46
CA PHE A 306 16.03 -10.87 -0.94
C PHE A 306 15.98 -12.06 -1.89
N ILE A 307 16.67 -11.96 -3.03
CA ILE A 307 16.83 -13.00 -4.05
C ILE A 307 18.33 -13.32 -4.12
N PRO A 308 18.77 -14.49 -3.60
CA PRO A 308 20.17 -14.87 -3.68
C PRO A 308 20.58 -15.17 -5.13
N LEU A 309 21.86 -14.92 -5.46
CA LEU A 309 22.40 -15.13 -6.81
C LEU A 309 22.06 -16.52 -7.38
N SER A 310 22.05 -17.55 -6.54
CA SER A 310 21.72 -18.93 -6.93
C SER A 310 20.29 -19.14 -7.44
N HIS A 311 19.36 -18.23 -7.10
CA HIS A 311 17.95 -18.32 -7.47
C HIS A 311 17.52 -17.24 -8.48
N MET A 312 18.40 -16.29 -8.81
CA MET A 312 18.04 -15.16 -9.67
C MET A 312 17.58 -15.58 -11.07
N GLU A 313 18.20 -16.60 -11.66
CA GLU A 313 17.79 -17.14 -12.98
C GLU A 313 16.40 -17.76 -12.91
N GLU A 314 16.17 -18.62 -11.91
CA GLU A 314 14.89 -19.32 -11.70
C GLU A 314 13.74 -18.35 -11.44
N GLU A 315 13.99 -17.28 -10.68
CA GLU A 315 12.99 -16.28 -10.32
C GLU A 315 12.84 -15.17 -11.37
N GLY A 316 13.55 -15.25 -12.50
CA GLY A 316 13.40 -14.30 -13.61
C GLY A 316 14.24 -13.01 -13.47
N TYR A 317 15.24 -13.01 -12.59
CA TYR A 317 16.17 -11.88 -12.36
C TYR A 317 17.58 -12.12 -12.93
N GLY A 318 17.74 -13.09 -13.83
CA GLY A 318 19.04 -13.49 -14.39
C GLY A 318 19.85 -12.34 -15.02
N GLU A 319 19.17 -11.35 -15.61
CA GLU A 319 19.80 -10.14 -16.18
C GLU A 319 20.61 -9.32 -15.17
N TYR A 320 20.28 -9.40 -13.87
CA TYR A 320 20.96 -8.68 -12.79
C TYR A 320 22.13 -9.48 -12.19
N SER A 321 22.36 -10.74 -12.57
CA SER A 321 23.39 -11.60 -12.00
C SER A 321 24.79 -11.03 -12.17
N ALA A 322 25.05 -10.31 -13.26
CA ALA A 322 26.34 -9.67 -13.50
C ALA A 322 26.68 -8.58 -12.47
N LEU A 323 25.70 -7.96 -11.84
CA LEU A 323 25.91 -6.91 -10.82
C LEU A 323 26.50 -7.48 -9.52
N VAL A 324 26.23 -8.75 -9.22
CA VAL A 324 26.55 -9.38 -7.93
C VAL A 324 27.61 -10.49 -8.03
N SER A 325 27.86 -11.02 -9.22
CA SER A 325 28.82 -12.11 -9.45
C SER A 325 30.30 -11.71 -9.32
N GLY A 326 30.61 -10.40 -9.30
CA GLY A 326 31.98 -9.89 -9.12
C GLY A 326 32.49 -9.91 -7.68
N GLN A 327 31.67 -10.27 -6.68
CA GLN A 327 32.05 -10.20 -5.26
C GLN A 327 32.82 -11.41 -4.71
N GLU A 328 32.94 -12.50 -5.45
CA GLU A 328 33.72 -13.67 -5.00
C GLU A 328 35.23 -13.43 -4.90
N GLY A 329 35.75 -12.28 -5.37
CA GLY A 329 37.18 -12.00 -5.46
C GLY A 329 37.77 -11.06 -4.39
N SER A 330 36.99 -10.36 -3.56
CA SER A 330 37.53 -9.27 -2.70
C SER A 330 37.50 -9.52 -1.19
N ARG A 331 37.17 -10.72 -0.73
CA ARG A 331 37.28 -11.10 0.69
C ARG A 331 38.46 -12.03 0.97
N GLN A 332 39.65 -11.70 0.43
CA GLN A 332 40.90 -12.28 0.99
C GLN A 332 41.50 -11.28 1.97
N GLY A 333 41.45 -11.72 3.22
CA GLY A 333 41.91 -11.03 4.39
C GLY A 333 43.34 -10.49 4.33
N THR A 334 43.49 -9.32 4.88
CA THR A 334 44.72 -8.91 5.51
C THR A 334 44.50 -8.88 7.02
N GLY A 335 44.50 -10.05 7.58
CA GLY A 335 44.66 -10.29 9.00
C GLY A 335 45.98 -11.03 9.22
N GLU A 336 47.10 -10.34 9.16
CA GLU A 336 48.33 -10.85 9.77
C GLU A 336 48.21 -10.72 11.31
N PRO A 337 48.48 -11.80 12.05
CA PRO A 337 48.56 -11.69 13.52
C PRO A 337 49.92 -11.07 13.87
N ASP A 338 49.94 -9.91 14.52
CA ASP A 338 51.12 -9.31 15.09
C ASP A 338 51.45 -10.03 16.41
N GLU A 339 52.35 -11.02 16.29
CA GLU A 339 53.09 -11.59 17.42
C GLU A 339 54.14 -10.60 17.86
N LYS A 340 53.97 -9.93 18.97
CA LYS A 340 55.06 -9.53 19.86
C LYS A 340 54.59 -9.46 21.30
N GLY A 341 54.83 -10.59 21.97
CA GLY A 341 54.87 -10.64 23.42
C GLY A 341 56.01 -9.80 23.99
N LYS A 342 55.75 -9.08 25.03
CA LYS A 342 56.71 -8.80 26.10
C LYS A 342 55.97 -8.70 27.42
N ALA A 343 56.27 -9.66 28.27
CA ALA A 343 56.02 -9.64 29.69
C ALA A 343 56.80 -8.48 30.33
N VAL A 344 56.18 -7.77 31.25
CA VAL A 344 56.88 -7.06 32.35
C VAL A 344 56.07 -7.24 33.63
N GLU A 345 56.85 -7.63 34.63
CA GLU A 345 56.54 -8.06 35.98
C GLU A 345 55.82 -7.05 36.87
N ASN A 346 55.17 -7.66 37.86
CA ASN A 346 54.69 -7.13 39.13
C ASN A 346 55.58 -6.06 39.80
N ARG A 347 54.94 -5.08 40.41
CA ARG A 347 55.29 -4.56 41.73
C ARG A 347 54.05 -4.02 42.45
N GLU A 348 53.81 -4.65 43.61
CA GLU A 348 52.95 -4.18 44.68
C GLU A 348 53.52 -2.94 45.34
N SER A 349 52.64 -2.15 45.89
CA SER A 349 52.67 -1.35 47.14
C SER A 349 51.81 -0.11 46.90
N GLY A 350 50.87 0.28 47.66
CA GLY A 350 50.61 0.23 49.06
C GLY A 350 50.00 1.57 49.48
N GLN A 351 48.86 1.52 50.07
CA GLN A 351 48.35 2.41 51.13
C GLN A 351 48.04 3.91 50.90
N ASP A 352 46.79 4.15 51.29
CA ASP A 352 46.30 5.24 52.17
C ASP A 352 45.85 6.58 51.58
N GLY A 353 44.61 6.90 51.87
CA GLY A 353 44.22 8.03 52.69
C GLY A 353 43.30 9.05 52.10
N GLN A 354 42.06 8.98 52.57
CA GLN A 354 41.14 10.09 52.95
C GLN A 354 41.27 11.47 52.29
N ALA A 355 40.19 11.89 51.64
CA ALA A 355 39.28 12.97 52.09
C ALA A 355 38.10 13.06 51.08
#